data_3d757bb2ee02b8d6019568ea3aebb44a
#
_entry.id   3d757bb2ee02b8d6019568ea3aebb44a
#
_cell.length_a   1.000
_cell.length_b   1.000
_cell.length_c   1.000
_cell.angle_alpha   90.00
_cell.angle_beta   90.00
_cell.angle_gamma   90.00
#
_symmetry.space_group_name_H-M   'P 1'
#
loop_
_entity.id
_entity.type
_entity.pdbx_description
1 polymer ?
#
loop_
_entity_poly.entity_id
_entity_poly.type
_entity_poly.pdbx_seq_one_letter_code
_entity_poly.pdbx_strand_id
1 'polypeptide(L)'
;MANISESTYNLIKNGLNASSLRGEIISNNISNINTANFKRSYVSFEDQFKKSSSELSLKVTKNKHITDNKASGTAKVLKDESTSMRTDGNNVDLELEKTNQAANTMLYNALVTSANGKISNLRYVITGGGK
;
A
#
# COMPACT_ATOMS: atom_id res chain seq x y z
N MET A 1 -4.11 -22.41 -13.65
CA MET A 1 -2.79 -21.75 -13.43
C MET A 1 -2.75 -20.25 -13.76
N ALA A 2 -3.71 -19.69 -14.49
CA ALA A 2 -3.77 -18.25 -14.77
C ALA A 2 -3.96 -17.34 -13.54
N ASN A 3 -4.60 -17.86 -12.49
CA ASN A 3 -5.08 -17.08 -11.36
C ASN A 3 -3.96 -16.53 -10.43
N ILE A 4 -2.87 -17.24 -10.21
CA ILE A 4 -1.77 -16.80 -9.30
C ILE A 4 -0.99 -15.63 -9.91
N SER A 5 -0.79 -15.62 -11.22
CA SER A 5 -0.06 -14.56 -11.90
C SER A 5 -0.83 -13.23 -11.88
N GLU A 6 -2.14 -13.30 -12.05
CA GLU A 6 -3.04 -12.14 -12.03
C GLU A 6 -3.17 -11.57 -10.61
N SER A 7 -3.33 -12.41 -9.60
CA SER A 7 -3.40 -11.98 -8.22
C SER A 7 -2.13 -11.27 -7.76
N THR A 8 -0.95 -11.79 -8.14
CA THR A 8 0.33 -11.15 -7.83
C THR A 8 0.47 -9.79 -8.52
N TYR A 9 0.05 -9.67 -9.78
CA TYR A 9 0.08 -8.40 -10.51
C TYR A 9 -0.84 -7.36 -9.85
N ASN A 10 -2.06 -7.76 -9.51
CA ASN A 10 -3.02 -6.91 -8.83
C ASN A 10 -2.50 -6.48 -7.45
N LEU A 11 -1.79 -7.35 -6.74
CA LEU A 11 -1.15 -7.03 -5.48
C LEU A 11 -0.07 -5.95 -5.64
N ILE A 12 0.83 -6.11 -6.61
CA ILE A 12 1.88 -5.12 -6.92
C ILE A 12 1.23 -3.77 -7.29
N LYS A 13 0.19 -3.78 -8.12
CA LYS A 13 -0.56 -2.58 -8.51
C LYS A 13 -1.18 -1.88 -7.31
N ASN A 14 -1.83 -2.62 -6.41
CA ASN A 14 -2.43 -2.07 -5.20
C ASN A 14 -1.35 -1.53 -4.25
N GLY A 15 -0.21 -2.20 -4.13
CA GLY A 15 0.95 -1.73 -3.37
C GLY A 15 1.52 -0.42 -3.92
N LEU A 16 1.66 -0.30 -5.24
CA LEU A 16 2.10 0.94 -5.90
C LEU A 16 1.13 2.09 -5.65
N ASN A 17 -0.17 1.85 -5.80
CA ASN A 17 -1.20 2.86 -5.54
C ASN A 17 -1.17 3.30 -4.06
N ALA A 18 -1.04 2.37 -3.13
CA ALA A 18 -0.95 2.67 -1.70
C ALA A 18 0.32 3.45 -1.35
N SER A 19 1.45 3.11 -1.97
CA SER A 19 2.72 3.81 -1.77
C SER A 19 2.69 5.23 -2.36
N SER A 20 2.06 5.42 -3.53
CA SER A 20 1.85 6.74 -4.13
C SER A 20 0.97 7.62 -3.23
N LEU A 21 -0.17 7.10 -2.77
CA LEU A 21 -1.06 7.80 -1.84
C LEU A 21 -0.34 8.14 -0.52
N ARG A 22 0.49 7.22 0.00
CA ARG A 22 1.29 7.46 1.21
C ARG A 22 2.29 8.61 1.00
N GLY A 23 2.94 8.66 -0.15
CA GLY A 23 3.85 9.78 -0.50
C GLY A 23 3.13 11.12 -0.52
N GLU A 24 1.92 11.19 -1.09
CA GLU A 24 1.08 12.38 -1.10
C GLU A 24 0.70 12.83 0.32
N ILE A 25 0.25 11.89 1.16
CA ILE A 25 -0.14 12.19 2.55
C ILE A 25 1.06 12.65 3.39
N ILE A 26 2.24 12.03 3.24
CA ILE A 26 3.47 12.45 3.93
C ILE A 26 3.84 13.88 3.49
N SER A 27 3.78 14.19 2.20
CA SER A 27 4.05 15.54 1.69
C SER A 27 3.05 16.57 2.24
N ASN A 28 1.77 16.19 2.35
CA ASN A 28 0.75 17.03 2.96
C ASN A 28 1.02 17.28 4.44
N ASN A 29 1.38 16.25 5.22
CA ASN A 29 1.76 16.40 6.62
C ASN A 29 2.95 17.34 6.80
N ILE A 30 4.02 17.18 6.00
CA ILE A 30 5.22 18.03 6.05
C ILE A 30 4.87 19.48 5.72
N SER A 31 4.06 19.71 4.69
CA SER A 31 3.64 21.06 4.29
C SER A 31 2.84 21.78 5.37
N ASN A 32 2.12 21.04 6.20
CA ASN A 32 1.27 21.58 7.25
C ASN A 32 1.90 21.54 8.65
N ILE A 33 3.20 21.34 8.75
CA ILE A 33 3.90 21.24 10.06
C ILE A 33 3.76 22.50 10.92
N ASN A 34 3.57 23.66 10.30
CA ASN A 34 3.40 24.95 10.97
C ASN A 34 1.94 25.42 11.04
N THR A 35 0.99 24.58 10.62
CA THR A 35 -0.44 24.90 10.65
C THR A 35 -1.01 24.53 12.02
N ALA A 36 -1.55 25.52 12.74
CA ALA A 36 -2.15 25.30 14.05
C ALA A 36 -3.32 24.30 13.96
N ASN A 37 -3.45 23.43 14.97
CA ASN A 37 -4.49 22.40 15.09
C ASN A 37 -4.49 21.36 13.95
N PHE A 38 -3.46 21.32 13.10
CA PHE A 38 -3.36 20.30 12.08
C PHE A 38 -3.12 18.93 12.71
N LYS A 39 -3.84 17.93 12.20
CA LYS A 39 -3.71 16.54 12.62
C LYS A 39 -3.13 15.72 11.48
N ARG A 40 -2.05 15.00 11.80
CA ARG A 40 -1.35 14.06 10.94
C ARG A 40 -2.33 13.07 10.32
N SER A 41 -2.15 12.80 9.04
CA SER A 41 -2.85 11.71 8.35
C SER A 41 -1.87 10.61 7.98
N TYR A 42 -2.34 9.37 7.89
CA TYR A 42 -1.53 8.23 7.45
C TYR A 42 -2.35 7.24 6.64
N VAL A 43 -1.66 6.40 5.88
CA VAL A 43 -2.30 5.38 5.03
C VAL A 43 -2.17 4.02 5.71
N SER A 44 -3.30 3.38 6.00
CA SER A 44 -3.37 1.98 6.42
C SER A 44 -3.66 1.11 5.20
N PHE A 45 -2.69 0.29 4.83
CA PHE A 45 -2.79 -0.68 3.74
C PHE A 45 -2.43 -2.09 4.21
N GLU A 46 -1.40 -2.21 5.03
CA GLU A 46 -0.83 -3.48 5.47
C GLU A 46 -1.81 -4.30 6.33
N ASP A 47 -2.61 -3.62 7.16
CA ASP A 47 -3.63 -4.27 8.00
C ASP A 47 -4.79 -4.82 7.16
N GLN A 48 -5.17 -4.08 6.13
CA GLN A 48 -6.17 -4.52 5.16
C GLN A 48 -5.65 -5.73 4.36
N PHE A 49 -4.36 -5.71 4.01
CA PHE A 49 -3.72 -6.79 3.28
C PHE A 49 -3.61 -8.07 4.13
N LYS A 50 -3.21 -7.96 5.40
CA LYS A 50 -3.15 -9.11 6.32
C LYS A 50 -4.51 -9.75 6.52
N LYS A 51 -5.57 -8.95 6.68
CA LYS A 51 -6.95 -9.46 6.77
C LYS A 51 -7.34 -10.22 5.51
N SER A 52 -7.10 -9.65 4.34
CA SER A 52 -7.37 -10.30 3.06
C SER A 52 -6.58 -11.59 2.85
N SER A 53 -5.32 -11.62 3.29
CA SER A 53 -4.47 -12.81 3.19
C SER A 53 -4.90 -13.92 4.15
N SER A 54 -5.37 -13.59 5.35
CA SER A 54 -5.87 -14.58 6.32
C SER A 54 -7.24 -15.17 5.91
N GLU A 55 -8.06 -14.39 5.21
CA GLU A 55 -9.35 -14.85 4.67
C GLU A 55 -9.19 -15.75 3.43
N LEU A 56 -8.10 -15.60 2.67
CA LEU A 56 -7.75 -16.50 1.55
C LEU A 56 -7.41 -17.93 1.97
N SER A 57 -7.21 -18.20 3.25
CA SER A 57 -6.94 -19.54 3.77
C SER A 57 -8.20 -20.39 3.96
N LEU A 58 -9.39 -19.85 3.80
CA LEU A 58 -10.65 -20.59 3.83
C LEU A 58 -10.85 -21.35 2.51
N LYS A 59 -10.40 -22.60 2.51
CA LYS A 59 -10.59 -23.53 1.39
C LYS A 59 -12.08 -23.80 1.19
N VAL A 60 -12.69 -23.10 0.23
CA VAL A 60 -14.09 -23.32 -0.15
C VAL A 60 -14.19 -24.67 -0.86
N THR A 61 -14.77 -25.66 -0.17
CA THR A 61 -14.95 -27.02 -0.70
C THR A 61 -16.32 -27.26 -1.36
N LYS A 62 -17.24 -26.30 -1.30
CA LYS A 62 -18.57 -26.39 -1.93
C LYS A 62 -19.02 -25.04 -2.49
N ASN A 63 -19.68 -25.05 -3.67
CA ASN A 63 -20.21 -23.86 -4.38
C ASN A 63 -21.30 -23.05 -3.62
N LYS A 64 -21.73 -23.52 -2.46
CA LYS A 64 -22.73 -22.83 -1.60
C LYS A 64 -22.12 -22.07 -0.44
N HIS A 65 -20.79 -22.08 -0.28
CA HIS A 65 -20.13 -21.29 0.75
C HIS A 65 -20.08 -19.83 0.29
N ILE A 66 -20.47 -18.93 1.18
CA ILE A 66 -20.37 -17.48 0.94
C ILE A 66 -18.88 -17.17 0.83
N THR A 67 -18.45 -16.92 -0.40
CA THR A 67 -17.13 -16.38 -0.67
C THR A 67 -17.25 -14.86 -0.66
N ASP A 68 -16.77 -14.23 0.40
CA ASP A 68 -16.59 -12.79 0.39
C ASP A 68 -15.34 -12.45 -0.46
N ASN A 69 -15.54 -12.49 -1.77
CA ASN A 69 -14.49 -12.35 -2.80
C ASN A 69 -14.07 -10.89 -3.05
N LYS A 70 -14.17 -10.02 -2.05
CA LYS A 70 -13.81 -8.60 -2.18
C LYS A 70 -12.78 -8.13 -1.17
N ALA A 71 -11.83 -8.97 -0.81
CA ALA A 71 -10.64 -8.50 -0.13
C ALA A 71 -9.65 -7.86 -1.13
N SER A 72 -10.12 -6.88 -1.87
CA SER A 72 -9.23 -5.93 -2.54
C SER A 72 -8.74 -4.98 -1.46
N GLY A 73 -7.51 -5.19 -0.97
CA GLY A 73 -6.88 -4.30 -0.01
C GLY A 73 -6.78 -2.89 -0.58
N THR A 74 -7.82 -2.08 -0.37
CA THR A 74 -7.81 -0.67 -0.74
C THR A 74 -7.12 0.13 0.35
N ALA A 75 -6.18 0.98 -0.04
CA ALA A 75 -5.53 1.90 0.87
C ALA A 75 -6.57 2.86 1.47
N LYS A 76 -6.56 3.01 2.80
CA LYS A 76 -7.45 3.92 3.52
C LYS A 76 -6.65 4.99 4.23
N VAL A 77 -7.04 6.25 4.03
CA VAL A 77 -6.47 7.38 4.76
C VAL A 77 -7.16 7.50 6.12
N LEU A 78 -6.37 7.56 7.17
CA LEU A 78 -6.81 7.73 8.55
C LEU A 78 -6.16 8.99 9.13
N LYS A 79 -6.87 9.70 10.02
CA LYS A 79 -6.32 10.79 10.81
C LYS A 79 -5.83 10.26 12.15
N ASP A 80 -4.70 10.78 12.58
CA ASP A 80 -4.16 10.54 13.90
C ASP A 80 -4.75 11.60 14.85
N GLU A 81 -5.71 11.19 15.67
CA GLU A 81 -6.37 12.07 16.65
C GLU A 81 -5.62 12.12 18.00
N SER A 82 -4.40 11.58 18.06
CA SER A 82 -3.61 11.62 19.28
C SER A 82 -3.36 13.05 19.75
N THR A 83 -3.16 13.20 21.06
CA THR A 83 -2.82 14.48 21.66
C THR A 83 -1.47 14.97 21.16
N SER A 84 -1.37 16.27 20.88
CA SER A 84 -0.13 16.91 20.49
C SER A 84 0.71 17.27 21.71
N MET A 85 2.03 17.09 21.65
CA MET A 85 2.97 17.68 22.61
C MET A 85 3.21 19.17 22.34
N ARG A 86 2.80 19.69 21.18
CA ARG A 86 2.96 21.08 20.80
C ARG A 86 1.77 21.91 21.31
N THR A 87 2.07 23.12 21.76
CA THR A 87 1.07 24.08 22.27
C THR A 87 0.09 24.56 21.20
N ASP A 88 0.46 24.46 19.92
CA ASP A 88 -0.38 24.80 18.77
C ASP A 88 -1.36 23.68 18.36
N GLY A 89 -1.35 22.54 19.05
CA GLY A 89 -2.23 21.42 18.79
C GLY A 89 -1.86 20.56 17.57
N ASN A 90 -0.76 20.90 16.87
CA ASN A 90 -0.25 20.12 15.74
C ASN A 90 0.50 18.87 16.25
N ASN A 91 0.24 17.70 15.67
CA ASN A 91 0.89 16.44 16.04
C ASN A 91 1.80 15.86 14.94
N VAL A 92 2.18 16.68 13.95
CA VAL A 92 3.14 16.27 12.92
C VAL A 92 4.56 16.33 13.45
N ASP A 93 5.29 15.23 13.36
CA ASP A 93 6.73 15.14 13.65
C ASP A 93 7.50 15.09 12.31
N LEU A 94 8.36 16.09 12.08
CA LEU A 94 9.12 16.22 10.83
C LEU A 94 10.12 15.07 10.64
N GLU A 95 10.79 14.65 11.70
CA GLU A 95 11.80 13.59 11.60
C GLU A 95 11.14 12.25 11.29
N LEU A 96 10.01 11.98 11.95
CA LEU A 96 9.19 10.81 11.66
C LEU A 96 8.68 10.82 10.21
N GLU A 97 8.16 11.94 9.73
CA GLU A 97 7.64 12.05 8.36
C GLU A 97 8.75 11.89 7.30
N LYS A 98 9.94 12.46 7.53
CA LYS A 98 11.10 12.26 6.64
C LYS A 98 11.57 10.81 6.62
N THR A 99 11.59 10.15 7.75
CA THR A 99 11.91 8.72 7.85
C THR A 99 10.89 7.88 7.09
N ASN A 100 9.60 8.18 7.27
CA ASN A 100 8.51 7.54 6.54
C ASN A 100 8.60 7.78 5.03
N GLN A 101 9.00 8.98 4.61
CA GLN A 101 9.20 9.32 3.20
C GLN A 101 10.33 8.48 2.59
N ALA A 102 11.47 8.37 3.28
CA ALA A 102 12.58 7.54 2.82
C ALA A 102 12.19 6.07 2.71
N ALA A 103 11.54 5.52 3.74
CA ALA A 103 11.05 4.14 3.74
C ALA A 103 10.04 3.89 2.61
N ASN A 104 9.11 4.82 2.39
CA ASN A 104 8.13 4.73 1.31
C ASN A 104 8.77 4.78 -0.08
N THR A 105 9.80 5.60 -0.27
CA THR A 105 10.56 5.65 -1.53
C THR A 105 11.27 4.33 -1.81
N MET A 106 11.88 3.70 -0.80
CA MET A 106 12.50 2.38 -0.96
C MET A 106 11.46 1.31 -1.31
N LEU A 107 10.31 1.31 -0.64
CA LEU A 107 9.20 0.39 -0.92
C LEU A 107 8.68 0.58 -2.35
N TYR A 108 8.45 1.82 -2.77
CA TYR A 108 8.00 2.12 -4.13
C TYR A 108 8.97 1.59 -5.19
N ASN A 109 10.28 1.83 -5.02
CA ASN A 109 11.31 1.35 -5.93
C ASN A 109 11.37 -0.20 -5.99
N ALA A 110 11.21 -0.87 -4.85
CA ALA A 110 11.15 -2.33 -4.79
C ALA A 110 9.92 -2.87 -5.54
N LEU A 111 8.77 -2.22 -5.39
CA LEU A 111 7.54 -2.61 -6.10
C LEU A 111 7.65 -2.37 -7.60
N VAL A 112 8.26 -1.26 -8.03
CA VAL A 112 8.55 -0.99 -9.46
C VAL A 112 9.47 -2.05 -10.04
N THR A 113 10.53 -2.42 -9.33
CA THR A 113 11.46 -3.49 -9.74
C THR A 113 10.73 -4.82 -9.87
N SER A 114 9.86 -5.15 -8.91
CA SER A 114 9.04 -6.37 -8.95
C SER A 114 8.06 -6.37 -10.14
N ALA A 115 7.43 -5.23 -10.42
CA ALA A 115 6.54 -5.06 -11.56
C ALA A 115 7.27 -5.27 -12.89
N ASN A 116 8.43 -4.63 -13.05
CA ASN A 116 9.27 -4.76 -14.24
C ASN A 116 9.76 -6.20 -14.44
N GLY A 117 10.18 -6.88 -13.38
CA GLY A 117 10.55 -8.29 -13.43
C GLY A 117 9.39 -9.18 -13.92
N LYS A 118 8.19 -8.92 -13.42
CA LYS A 118 6.99 -9.65 -13.86
C LYS A 118 6.68 -9.43 -15.35
N ILE A 119 6.75 -8.19 -15.81
CA ILE A 119 6.52 -7.83 -17.21
C ILE A 119 7.59 -8.45 -18.10
N SER A 120 8.87 -8.42 -17.70
CA SER A 120 9.97 -9.04 -18.44
C SER A 120 9.79 -10.55 -18.58
N ASN A 121 9.39 -11.23 -17.50
CA ASN A 121 9.10 -12.66 -17.54
C ASN A 121 7.93 -12.99 -18.50
N LEU A 122 6.86 -12.18 -18.49
CA LEU A 122 5.75 -12.35 -19.42
C LEU A 122 6.19 -12.13 -20.85
N ARG A 123 6.98 -11.09 -21.12
CA ARG A 123 7.54 -10.82 -22.45
C ARG A 123 8.39 -12.00 -22.93
N TYR A 124 9.27 -12.52 -22.09
CA TYR A 124 10.12 -13.68 -22.42
C TYR A 124 9.29 -14.89 -22.84
N VAL A 125 8.23 -15.20 -22.10
CA VAL A 125 7.33 -16.32 -22.43
C VAL A 125 6.60 -16.10 -23.76
N ILE A 126 6.11 -14.88 -24.01
CA ILE A 126 5.35 -14.54 -25.22
C ILE A 126 6.26 -14.59 -26.47
N THR A 127 7.51 -14.15 -26.34
CA THR A 127 8.48 -14.15 -27.45
C THR A 127 9.15 -15.51 -27.64
N GLY A 128 8.70 -16.56 -26.93
CA GLY A 128 9.24 -17.91 -27.05
C GLY A 128 10.68 -18.07 -26.56
N GLY A 129 11.16 -17.17 -25.67
CA GLY A 129 12.53 -17.19 -25.18
C GLY A 129 13.59 -16.80 -26.23
N GLY A 130 13.18 -16.39 -27.40
CA GLY A 130 14.05 -15.88 -28.45
C GLY A 130 14.43 -14.40 -28.22
N LYS A 131 15.61 -14.04 -28.67
CA LYS A 131 16.16 -12.69 -28.67
C LYS A 131 15.30 -11.69 -29.38
#